data_3ee5e5f75f1411b0c03ae19f649b5bba
#
_entry.id   3ee5e5f75f1411b0c03ae19f649b5bba
#
_cell.length_a   1.000
_cell.length_b   1.000
_cell.length_c   1.000
_cell.angle_alpha   90.00
_cell.angle_beta   90.00
_cell.angle_gamma   90.00
#
_symmetry.space_group_name_H-M   'P 1'
#
loop_
_entity.id
_entity.type
_entity.pdbx_description
1 polymer ?
#
loop_
_entity_poly.entity_id
_entity_poly.type
_entity_poly.pdbx_seq_one_letter_code
_entity_poly.pdbx_strand_id
1 'polypeptide(L)'
;ILLKEGLPLEFFIEGGRSRTGKMVMPKYGILSMILQAYQEKACEDLAAIPIYIGYDRVIEEKSYLEELSGMPKEKEKASQMIKSSKLLRRRYGRVYMNVGEPILLKSYLAAQEKPLDAMTLVERQSLYRRIGYTIVRAINKVSVVTPFALTATGLLCYDRRGISQGELKEILSLLHDYLSFSKVSFAMT
;
A
#
# COMPACT_ATOMS: atom_id res chain seq x y z
N ILE A 1 -21.64 -10.49 -10.69
CA ILE A 1 -22.30 -9.50 -11.55
C ILE A 1 -21.23 -8.57 -12.13
N LEU A 2 -20.52 -7.76 -11.33
CA LEU A 2 -19.60 -6.72 -11.84
C LEU A 2 -18.51 -7.26 -12.80
N LEU A 3 -17.88 -8.39 -12.47
CA LEU A 3 -16.88 -9.02 -13.34
C LEU A 3 -17.47 -9.52 -14.66
N LYS A 4 -18.73 -9.99 -14.65
CA LYS A 4 -19.43 -10.41 -15.88
C LYS A 4 -19.74 -9.24 -16.81
N GLU A 5 -19.89 -8.06 -16.24
CA GLU A 5 -20.14 -6.82 -16.96
C GLU A 5 -18.85 -6.12 -17.42
N GLY A 6 -17.68 -6.72 -17.12
CA GLY A 6 -16.37 -6.16 -17.48
C GLY A 6 -16.00 -4.88 -16.72
N LEU A 7 -16.65 -4.62 -15.58
CA LEU A 7 -16.39 -3.41 -14.80
C LEU A 7 -15.10 -3.55 -13.98
N PRO A 8 -14.26 -2.49 -13.92
CA PRO A 8 -13.09 -2.47 -13.06
C PRO A 8 -13.51 -2.48 -11.59
N LEU A 9 -12.77 -3.24 -10.77
CA LEU A 9 -12.95 -3.31 -9.34
C LEU A 9 -11.75 -2.69 -8.63
N GLU A 10 -12.00 -1.75 -7.74
CA GLU A 10 -10.98 -1.17 -6.87
C GLU A 10 -11.19 -1.67 -5.44
N PHE A 11 -10.11 -2.07 -4.79
CA PHE A 11 -10.15 -2.43 -3.37
C PHE A 11 -8.78 -2.27 -2.70
N PHE A 12 -8.80 -2.01 -1.41
CA PHE A 12 -7.59 -1.94 -0.60
C PHE A 12 -7.26 -3.31 -0.06
N ILE A 13 -6.18 -3.91 -0.56
CA ILE A 13 -5.81 -5.29 -0.23
C ILE A 13 -5.45 -5.48 1.25
N GLU A 14 -5.07 -4.42 1.94
CA GLU A 14 -4.80 -4.42 3.37
C GLU A 14 -6.10 -4.44 4.21
N GLY A 15 -7.24 -4.13 3.63
CA GLY A 15 -8.54 -4.10 4.28
C GLY A 15 -8.67 -3.05 5.38
N GLY A 16 -7.73 -2.13 5.48
CA GLY A 16 -7.70 -1.06 6.48
C GLY A 16 -6.45 -0.21 6.36
N ARG A 17 -6.36 0.85 7.15
CA ARG A 17 -5.22 1.76 7.16
C ARG A 17 -4.10 1.22 8.05
N SER A 18 -2.85 1.31 7.59
CA SER A 18 -1.68 1.09 8.43
C SER A 18 -1.44 2.33 9.30
N ARG A 19 -1.42 2.15 10.62
CA ARG A 19 -1.13 3.24 11.58
C ARG A 19 0.34 3.62 11.63
N THR A 20 1.21 2.70 11.22
CA THR A 20 2.66 2.86 11.27
C THR A 20 3.26 3.25 9.93
N GLY A 21 2.45 3.39 8.87
CA GLY A 21 2.91 3.59 7.51
C GLY A 21 3.52 2.34 6.86
N LYS A 22 3.73 1.25 7.61
CA LYS A 22 4.18 -0.04 7.05
C LYS A 22 3.03 -0.74 6.36
N MET A 23 3.30 -1.41 5.25
CA MET A 23 2.31 -2.26 4.61
C MET A 23 1.84 -3.37 5.55
N VAL A 24 0.53 -3.53 5.65
CA VAL A 24 -0.11 -4.57 6.46
C VAL A 24 -0.27 -5.84 5.62
N MET A 25 -0.35 -6.97 6.30
CA MET A 25 -0.61 -8.26 5.66
C MET A 25 -1.93 -8.22 4.89
N PRO A 26 -1.98 -8.82 3.68
CA PRO A 26 -3.17 -8.76 2.85
C PRO A 26 -4.38 -9.41 3.53
N LYS A 27 -5.56 -8.81 3.34
CA LYS A 27 -6.85 -9.40 3.67
C LYS A 27 -7.40 -10.13 2.45
N TYR A 28 -7.74 -11.38 2.64
CA TYR A 28 -8.07 -12.26 1.50
C TYR A 28 -9.55 -12.27 1.12
N GLY A 29 -10.43 -11.62 1.89
CA GLY A 29 -11.89 -11.70 1.69
C GLY A 29 -12.33 -11.32 0.28
N ILE A 30 -12.05 -10.07 -0.15
CA ILE A 30 -12.42 -9.59 -1.48
C ILE A 30 -11.63 -10.35 -2.56
N LEU A 31 -10.32 -10.55 -2.35
CA LEU A 31 -9.48 -11.27 -3.29
C LEU A 31 -10.00 -12.70 -3.54
N SER A 32 -10.40 -13.43 -2.49
CA SER A 32 -10.94 -14.77 -2.65
C SER A 32 -12.26 -14.78 -3.41
N MET A 33 -13.14 -13.81 -3.19
CA MET A 33 -14.39 -13.65 -3.95
C MET A 33 -14.12 -13.42 -5.44
N ILE A 34 -13.14 -12.56 -5.78
CA ILE A 34 -12.73 -12.29 -7.15
C ILE A 34 -12.18 -13.56 -7.81
N LEU A 35 -11.29 -14.28 -7.13
CA LEU A 35 -10.67 -15.49 -7.65
C LEU A 35 -11.70 -16.64 -7.79
N GLN A 36 -12.66 -16.73 -6.88
CA GLN A 36 -13.76 -17.66 -7.00
C GLN A 36 -14.65 -17.33 -8.21
N ALA A 37 -15.01 -16.05 -8.40
CA ALA A 37 -15.80 -15.64 -9.55
C ALA A 37 -15.07 -15.90 -10.88
N TYR A 38 -13.74 -15.74 -10.92
CA TYR A 38 -12.92 -16.12 -12.06
C TYR A 38 -12.99 -17.64 -12.31
N GLN A 39 -12.88 -18.47 -11.27
CA GLN A 39 -13.02 -19.92 -11.37
C GLN A 39 -14.39 -20.31 -11.91
N GLU A 40 -15.44 -19.59 -11.53
CA GLU A 40 -16.81 -19.76 -12.03
C GLU A 40 -17.00 -19.18 -13.45
N LYS A 41 -15.91 -18.82 -14.14
CA LYS A 41 -15.90 -18.29 -15.51
C LYS A 41 -16.74 -17.01 -15.67
N ALA A 42 -16.73 -16.14 -14.65
CA ALA A 42 -17.39 -14.85 -14.70
C ALA A 42 -16.72 -13.87 -15.71
N CYS A 43 -15.47 -14.10 -16.07
CA CYS A 43 -14.71 -13.37 -17.08
C CYS A 43 -13.63 -14.28 -17.68
N GLU A 44 -13.11 -13.92 -18.85
CA GLU A 44 -12.09 -14.71 -19.57
C GLU A 44 -10.69 -14.58 -18.95
N ASP A 45 -10.34 -13.38 -18.50
CA ASP A 45 -9.09 -13.10 -17.79
C ASP A 45 -9.27 -11.93 -16.82
N LEU A 46 -8.34 -11.80 -15.90
CA LEU A 46 -8.24 -10.72 -14.91
C LEU A 46 -6.82 -10.21 -14.83
N ALA A 47 -6.69 -8.89 -14.78
CA ALA A 47 -5.45 -8.21 -14.47
C ALA A 47 -5.54 -7.51 -13.11
N ALA A 48 -4.70 -7.87 -12.16
CA ALA A 48 -4.53 -7.09 -10.95
C ALA A 48 -3.49 -5.99 -11.22
N ILE A 49 -3.91 -4.72 -11.12
CA ILE A 49 -3.05 -3.56 -11.35
C ILE A 49 -2.64 -3.01 -9.99
N PRO A 50 -1.37 -3.15 -9.58
CA PRO A 50 -0.87 -2.59 -8.33
C PRO A 50 -0.80 -1.07 -8.43
N ILE A 51 -1.45 -0.36 -7.51
CA ILE A 51 -1.41 1.09 -7.44
C ILE A 51 -0.92 1.52 -6.06
N TYR A 52 0.11 2.36 -6.03
CA TYR A 52 0.59 3.02 -4.82
C TYR A 52 0.11 4.46 -4.81
N ILE A 53 -0.41 4.91 -3.67
CA ILE A 53 -0.77 6.31 -3.42
C ILE A 53 -0.03 6.76 -2.17
N GLY A 54 0.88 7.71 -2.33
CA GLY A 54 1.64 8.31 -1.25
C GLY A 54 1.35 9.81 -1.10
N TYR A 55 1.59 10.33 0.08
CA TYR A 55 1.36 11.74 0.42
C TYR A 55 2.58 12.32 1.13
N ASP A 56 2.90 13.59 0.88
CA ASP A 56 3.91 14.30 1.69
C ASP A 56 3.45 14.46 3.14
N ARG A 57 2.17 14.70 3.34
CA ARG A 57 1.54 14.77 4.65
C ARG A 57 0.21 14.05 4.64
N VAL A 58 -0.02 13.25 5.66
CA VAL A 58 -1.29 12.55 5.85
C VAL A 58 -2.31 13.51 6.49
N ILE A 59 -3.50 13.60 5.92
CA ILE A 59 -4.58 14.49 6.43
C ILE A 59 -4.94 14.13 7.88
N GLU A 60 -4.89 12.85 8.20
CA GLU A 60 -5.24 12.30 9.51
C GLU A 60 -4.05 12.21 10.49
N GLU A 61 -2.93 12.89 10.22
CA GLU A 61 -1.72 12.84 11.05
C GLU A 61 -2.03 13.04 12.55
N LYS A 62 -2.87 14.02 12.89
CA LYS A 62 -3.27 14.29 14.26
C LYS A 62 -4.04 13.13 14.88
N SER A 63 -4.98 12.54 14.16
CA SER A 63 -5.76 11.39 14.62
C SER A 63 -4.88 10.15 14.82
N TYR A 64 -3.87 9.95 13.98
CA TYR A 64 -2.91 8.86 14.15
C TYR A 64 -2.03 9.04 15.38
N LEU A 65 -1.56 10.24 15.66
CA LEU A 65 -0.79 10.54 16.87
C LEU A 65 -1.62 10.32 18.14
N GLU A 66 -2.89 10.71 18.14
CA GLU A 66 -3.83 10.48 19.24
C GLU A 66 -4.08 8.98 19.46
N GLU A 67 -4.29 8.20 18.39
CA GLU A 67 -4.43 6.74 18.46
C GLU A 67 -3.14 6.04 18.94
N LEU A 68 -1.97 6.49 18.49
CA LEU A 68 -0.67 5.96 18.93
C LEU A 68 -0.39 6.26 20.42
N SER A 69 -0.91 7.36 20.94
CA SER A 69 -0.82 7.70 22.37
C SER A 69 -1.79 6.92 23.26
N GLY A 70 -2.57 5.97 22.70
CA GLY A 70 -3.49 5.10 23.41
C GLY A 70 -4.90 5.69 23.60
N MET A 71 -5.22 6.80 22.95
CA MET A 71 -6.60 7.34 22.99
C MET A 71 -7.56 6.45 22.19
N PRO A 72 -8.80 6.25 22.68
CA PRO A 72 -9.78 5.42 22.00
C PRO A 72 -10.16 6.04 20.65
N LYS A 73 -10.31 5.18 19.65
CA LYS A 73 -10.71 5.55 18.30
C LYS A 73 -12.08 6.26 18.33
N GLU A 74 -12.11 7.55 18.03
CA GLU A 74 -13.40 8.24 17.83
C GLU A 74 -14.10 7.69 16.58
N LYS A 75 -15.37 7.30 16.74
CA LYS A 75 -16.21 6.93 15.58
C LYS A 75 -16.40 8.16 14.71
N GLU A 76 -16.14 8.01 13.41
CA GLU A 76 -16.37 9.06 12.41
C GLU A 76 -17.83 9.53 12.47
N LYS A 77 -18.08 10.69 13.09
CA LYS A 77 -19.40 11.31 13.11
C LYS A 77 -19.54 12.22 11.89
N ALA A 78 -20.73 12.25 11.29
CA ALA A 78 -21.07 13.12 10.15
C ALA A 78 -20.75 14.61 10.40
N SER A 79 -20.70 15.05 11.67
CA SER A 79 -20.27 16.41 12.06
C SER A 79 -18.79 16.70 11.75
N GLN A 80 -17.95 15.71 11.51
CA GLN A 80 -16.54 15.89 11.08
C GLN A 80 -16.45 16.29 9.60
N MET A 81 -17.44 15.96 8.78
CA MET A 81 -17.48 16.40 7.37
C MET A 81 -17.58 17.93 7.24
N ILE A 82 -18.20 18.62 8.19
CA ILE A 82 -18.30 20.10 8.16
C ILE A 82 -16.97 20.76 8.57
N LYS A 83 -16.16 20.11 9.41
CA LYS A 83 -14.80 20.55 9.73
C LYS A 83 -13.81 20.33 8.58
N SER A 84 -14.14 19.46 7.63
CA SER A 84 -13.29 19.14 6.48
C SER A 84 -13.12 20.30 5.48
N SER A 85 -14.05 21.28 5.44
CA SER A 85 -13.90 22.47 4.59
C SER A 85 -12.69 23.36 4.99
N LYS A 86 -12.36 23.41 6.28
CA LYS A 86 -11.13 24.09 6.77
C LYS A 86 -9.87 23.25 6.51
N LEU A 87 -9.99 21.93 6.49
CA LEU A 87 -8.92 21.03 6.15
C LEU A 87 -8.52 21.16 4.65
N LEU A 88 -9.49 21.30 3.75
CA LEU A 88 -9.25 21.48 2.31
C LEU A 88 -8.48 22.79 1.96
N ARG A 89 -8.43 23.76 2.85
CA ARG A 89 -7.63 24.99 2.68
C ARG A 89 -6.17 24.87 3.08
N ARG A 90 -5.77 23.76 3.74
CA ARG A 90 -4.36 23.51 4.12
C ARG A 90 -3.61 22.91 2.93
N ARG A 91 -2.37 23.34 2.76
CA ARG A 91 -1.45 22.72 1.79
C ARG A 91 -0.89 21.43 2.39
N TYR A 92 -1.33 20.28 1.88
CA TYR A 92 -0.87 18.96 2.31
C TYR A 92 0.37 18.46 1.55
N GLY A 93 0.92 19.27 0.66
CA GLY A 93 2.02 18.86 -0.20
C GLY A 93 1.54 18.13 -1.46
N ARG A 94 2.37 17.21 -1.92
CA ARG A 94 2.13 16.45 -3.15
C ARG A 94 1.47 15.13 -2.85
N VAL A 95 0.75 14.63 -3.84
CA VAL A 95 0.23 13.26 -3.90
C VAL A 95 1.01 12.53 -4.99
N TYR A 96 1.52 11.37 -4.66
CA TYR A 96 2.26 10.50 -5.59
C TYR A 96 1.39 9.31 -5.90
N MET A 97 1.12 9.07 -7.17
CA MET A 97 0.38 7.91 -7.63
C MET A 97 1.21 7.16 -8.65
N ASN A 98 1.62 5.96 -8.31
CA ASN A 98 2.39 5.10 -9.18
C ASN A 98 1.61 3.83 -9.48
N VAL A 99 1.63 3.45 -10.75
CA VAL A 99 0.99 2.23 -11.25
C VAL A 99 2.09 1.21 -11.56
N GLY A 100 1.95 0.02 -11.01
CA GLY A 100 2.88 -1.09 -11.26
C GLY A 100 2.48 -1.93 -12.47
N GLU A 101 3.34 -2.89 -12.81
CA GLU A 101 3.08 -3.83 -13.88
C GLU A 101 1.85 -4.68 -13.58
N PRO A 102 0.93 -4.85 -14.54
CA PRO A 102 -0.24 -5.69 -14.36
C PRO A 102 0.13 -7.15 -14.08
N ILE A 103 -0.51 -7.75 -13.12
CA ILE A 103 -0.39 -9.18 -12.81
C ILE A 103 -1.54 -9.88 -13.53
N LEU A 104 -1.24 -10.52 -14.65
CA LEU A 104 -2.22 -11.26 -15.44
C LEU A 104 -2.53 -12.59 -14.75
N LEU A 105 -3.76 -12.78 -14.32
CA LEU A 105 -4.17 -13.95 -13.53
C LEU A 105 -4.04 -15.24 -14.33
N LYS A 106 -4.46 -15.24 -15.59
CA LYS A 106 -4.33 -16.40 -16.49
C LYS A 106 -2.89 -16.88 -16.60
N SER A 107 -1.95 -15.96 -16.86
CA SER A 107 -0.51 -16.27 -16.94
C SER A 107 0.04 -16.74 -15.59
N TYR A 108 -0.39 -16.13 -14.48
CA TYR A 108 0.02 -16.52 -13.14
C TYR A 108 -0.45 -17.95 -12.80
N LEU A 109 -1.68 -18.30 -13.16
CA LEU A 109 -2.26 -19.63 -12.93
C LEU A 109 -1.64 -20.68 -13.84
N ALA A 110 -1.35 -20.35 -15.09
CA ALA A 110 -0.67 -21.26 -16.03
C ALA A 110 0.72 -21.69 -15.58
N ALA A 111 1.39 -20.86 -14.78
CA ALA A 111 2.71 -21.16 -14.19
C ALA A 111 2.64 -22.04 -12.94
N GLN A 112 1.43 -22.43 -12.48
CA GLN A 112 1.30 -23.34 -11.33
C GLN A 112 1.41 -24.79 -11.78
N GLU A 113 1.90 -25.66 -10.89
CA GLU A 113 2.02 -27.12 -11.17
C GLU A 113 0.67 -27.81 -11.39
N LYS A 114 -0.37 -27.29 -10.76
CA LYS A 114 -1.75 -27.83 -10.86
C LYS A 114 -2.72 -26.76 -11.35
N PRO A 115 -3.66 -27.10 -12.22
CA PRO A 115 -4.74 -26.19 -12.58
C PRO A 115 -5.66 -25.93 -11.37
N LEU A 116 -6.26 -24.74 -11.32
CA LEU A 116 -7.08 -24.27 -10.20
C LEU A 116 -8.21 -25.25 -9.84
N ASP A 117 -8.84 -25.87 -10.86
CA ASP A 117 -9.97 -26.80 -10.68
C ASP A 117 -9.55 -28.14 -10.05
N ALA A 118 -8.27 -28.53 -10.21
CA ALA A 118 -7.71 -29.75 -9.61
C ALA A 118 -7.15 -29.54 -8.20
N MET A 119 -7.14 -28.30 -7.69
CA MET A 119 -6.61 -27.96 -6.37
C MET A 119 -7.65 -28.26 -5.28
N THR A 120 -7.18 -28.80 -4.16
CA THR A 120 -7.95 -28.89 -2.92
C THR A 120 -8.23 -27.52 -2.33
N LEU A 121 -9.16 -27.43 -1.38
CA LEU A 121 -9.45 -26.18 -0.68
C LEU A 121 -8.21 -25.56 -0.02
N VAL A 122 -7.35 -26.39 0.58
CA VAL A 122 -6.12 -25.94 1.24
C VAL A 122 -5.11 -25.38 0.22
N GLU A 123 -4.94 -26.07 -0.91
CA GLU A 123 -4.05 -25.63 -1.99
C GLU A 123 -4.54 -24.32 -2.59
N ARG A 124 -5.85 -24.16 -2.81
CA ARG A 124 -6.45 -22.89 -3.29
C ARG A 124 -6.25 -21.75 -2.31
N GLN A 125 -6.46 -21.97 -1.02
CA GLN A 125 -6.19 -20.95 0.00
C GLN A 125 -4.71 -20.53 0.02
N SER A 126 -3.80 -21.49 -0.12
CA SER A 126 -2.36 -21.23 -0.24
C SER A 126 -2.04 -20.40 -1.48
N LEU A 127 -2.65 -20.74 -2.63
CA LEU A 127 -2.52 -19.98 -3.86
C LEU A 127 -3.04 -18.54 -3.70
N TYR A 128 -4.20 -18.34 -3.09
CA TYR A 128 -4.78 -17.01 -2.85
C TYR A 128 -3.88 -16.15 -1.96
N ARG A 129 -3.25 -16.77 -0.96
CA ARG A 129 -2.24 -16.09 -0.13
C ARG A 129 -1.03 -15.66 -0.97
N ARG A 130 -0.50 -16.53 -1.81
CA ARG A 130 0.63 -16.20 -2.70
C ARG A 130 0.29 -15.06 -3.65
N ILE A 131 -0.90 -15.09 -4.27
CA ILE A 131 -1.38 -13.98 -5.13
C ILE A 131 -1.46 -12.69 -4.33
N GLY A 132 -2.05 -12.71 -3.13
CA GLY A 132 -2.13 -11.54 -2.26
C GLY A 132 -0.76 -10.96 -1.92
N TYR A 133 0.22 -11.80 -1.57
CA TYR A 133 1.59 -11.37 -1.34
C TYR A 133 2.25 -10.81 -2.59
N THR A 134 2.00 -11.41 -3.75
CA THR A 134 2.52 -10.91 -5.03
C THR A 134 2.00 -9.50 -5.31
N ILE A 135 0.70 -9.25 -5.08
CA ILE A 135 0.10 -7.92 -5.25
C ILE A 135 0.72 -6.91 -4.26
N VAL A 136 0.79 -7.26 -2.97
CA VAL A 136 1.38 -6.36 -1.94
C VAL A 136 2.84 -6.04 -2.27
N ARG A 137 3.63 -7.04 -2.69
CA ARG A 137 5.02 -6.83 -3.10
C ARG A 137 5.12 -5.93 -4.33
N ALA A 138 4.21 -6.07 -5.29
CA ALA A 138 4.17 -5.23 -6.49
C ALA A 138 3.81 -3.78 -6.15
N ILE A 139 2.86 -3.54 -5.23
CA ILE A 139 2.55 -2.21 -4.72
C ILE A 139 3.77 -1.61 -4.02
N ASN A 140 4.44 -2.38 -3.15
CA ASN A 140 5.63 -1.90 -2.45
C ASN A 140 6.78 -1.55 -3.41
N LYS A 141 6.92 -2.29 -4.51
CA LYS A 141 7.96 -2.05 -5.51
C LYS A 141 7.81 -0.69 -6.20
N VAL A 142 6.58 -0.18 -6.33
CA VAL A 142 6.30 1.13 -6.96
C VAL A 142 6.09 2.25 -5.94
N SER A 143 6.33 1.98 -4.66
CA SER A 143 6.31 3.01 -3.63
C SER A 143 7.46 4.02 -3.84
N VAL A 144 7.28 5.24 -3.34
CA VAL A 144 8.30 6.29 -3.43
C VAL A 144 8.74 6.75 -2.06
N VAL A 145 10.02 7.08 -1.96
CA VAL A 145 10.59 7.72 -0.77
C VAL A 145 10.54 9.23 -0.96
N THR A 146 9.82 9.90 -0.08
CA THR A 146 9.76 11.37 -0.09
C THR A 146 10.94 11.96 0.69
N PRO A 147 11.39 13.19 0.38
CA PRO A 147 12.42 13.89 1.17
C PRO A 147 12.04 14.00 2.64
N PHE A 148 10.75 14.20 2.94
CA PHE A 148 10.25 14.24 4.30
C PHE A 148 10.44 12.88 5.03
N ALA A 149 10.05 11.78 4.40
CA ALA A 149 10.22 10.44 4.97
C ALA A 149 11.70 10.09 5.19
N LEU A 150 12.56 10.44 4.23
CA LEU A 150 14.00 10.21 4.35
C LEU A 150 14.60 11.01 5.52
N THR A 151 14.25 12.30 5.64
CA THR A 151 14.72 13.16 6.72
C THR A 151 14.20 12.68 8.07
N ALA A 152 12.92 12.35 8.17
CA ALA A 152 12.32 11.80 9.39
C ALA A 152 13.03 10.50 9.83
N THR A 153 13.34 9.62 8.87
CA THR A 153 14.08 8.38 9.16
C THR A 153 15.47 8.69 9.70
N GLY A 154 16.21 9.61 9.06
CA GLY A 154 17.53 10.03 9.53
C GLY A 154 17.52 10.59 10.94
N LEU A 155 16.52 11.41 11.27
CA LEU A 155 16.35 11.97 12.61
C LEU A 155 15.96 10.90 13.66
N LEU A 156 15.08 9.96 13.30
CA LEU A 156 14.62 8.91 14.21
C LEU A 156 15.64 7.80 14.44
N CYS A 157 16.57 7.59 13.51
CA CYS A 157 17.67 6.64 13.67
C CYS A 157 18.81 7.18 14.54
N TYR A 158 18.80 8.49 14.85
CA TYR A 158 19.84 9.12 15.66
C TYR A 158 19.48 9.01 17.14
N ASP A 159 20.37 8.42 17.92
CA ASP A 159 20.13 8.07 19.33
C ASP A 159 20.50 9.17 20.34
N ARG A 160 21.11 10.29 19.87
CA ARG A 160 21.52 11.38 20.73
C ARG A 160 20.48 12.51 20.75
N ARG A 161 20.58 13.39 21.77
CA ARG A 161 19.61 14.48 22.00
C ARG A 161 19.64 15.60 20.95
N GLY A 162 20.71 15.71 20.17
CA GLY A 162 20.86 16.74 19.15
C GLY A 162 21.74 16.24 18.02
N ILE A 163 21.42 16.63 16.80
CA ILE A 163 22.17 16.29 15.59
C ILE A 163 22.62 17.58 14.90
N SER A 164 23.86 17.65 14.49
CA SER A 164 24.36 18.75 13.67
C SER A 164 23.88 18.62 12.22
N GLN A 165 23.85 19.71 11.48
CA GLN A 165 23.49 19.68 10.07
C GLN A 165 24.46 18.81 9.24
N GLY A 166 25.74 18.75 9.62
CA GLY A 166 26.73 17.89 8.97
C GLY A 166 26.43 16.42 9.17
N GLU A 167 26.25 15.98 10.43
CA GLU A 167 25.90 14.59 10.76
C GLU A 167 24.58 14.15 10.07
N LEU A 168 23.57 15.03 10.07
CA LEU A 168 22.31 14.70 9.39
C LEU A 168 22.53 14.51 7.88
N LYS A 169 23.34 15.37 7.23
CA LYS A 169 23.66 15.21 5.81
C LYS A 169 24.37 13.90 5.51
N GLU A 170 25.29 13.47 6.35
CA GLU A 170 26.00 12.19 6.21
C GLU A 170 25.03 11.01 6.32
N ILE A 171 24.14 11.03 7.31
CA ILE A 171 23.10 9.98 7.48
C ILE A 171 22.18 9.94 6.27
N LEU A 172 21.72 11.10 5.80
CA LEU A 172 20.83 11.18 4.64
C LEU A 172 21.51 10.69 3.36
N SER A 173 22.80 11.00 3.18
CA SER A 173 23.58 10.49 2.05
C SER A 173 23.67 8.97 2.10
N LEU A 174 24.03 8.41 3.26
CA LEU A 174 24.10 6.95 3.46
C LEU A 174 22.77 6.26 3.17
N LEU A 175 21.68 6.81 3.71
CA LEU A 175 20.32 6.26 3.46
C LEU A 175 19.94 6.36 1.98
N HIS A 176 20.22 7.49 1.35
CA HIS A 176 19.97 7.69 -0.08
C HIS A 176 20.75 6.68 -0.94
N ASP A 177 22.03 6.48 -0.66
CA ASP A 177 22.87 5.55 -1.42
C ASP A 177 22.41 4.11 -1.24
N TYR A 178 22.06 3.71 -0.02
CA TYR A 178 21.50 2.38 0.26
C TYR A 178 20.18 2.14 -0.48
N LEU A 179 19.26 3.10 -0.45
CA LEU A 179 17.97 3.01 -1.13
C LEU A 179 18.12 3.02 -2.65
N SER A 180 19.07 3.81 -3.17
CA SER A 180 19.42 3.83 -4.59
C SER A 180 19.99 2.49 -5.05
N PHE A 181 20.90 1.90 -4.28
CA PHE A 181 21.41 0.55 -4.52
C PHE A 181 20.27 -0.49 -4.53
N SER A 182 19.30 -0.35 -3.64
CA SER A 182 18.11 -1.19 -3.56
C SER A 182 17.07 -0.90 -4.65
N LYS A 183 17.36 0.02 -5.59
CA LYS A 183 16.49 0.44 -6.70
C LYS A 183 15.12 0.98 -6.24
N VAL A 184 15.08 1.64 -5.11
CA VAL A 184 13.89 2.31 -4.60
C VAL A 184 13.70 3.63 -5.33
N SER A 185 12.46 3.96 -5.70
CA SER A 185 12.14 5.21 -6.37
C SER A 185 12.05 6.37 -5.37
N PHE A 186 12.60 7.51 -5.75
CA PHE A 186 12.47 8.75 -4.99
C PHE A 186 11.41 9.65 -5.60
N ALA A 187 10.71 10.40 -4.74
CA ALA A 187 9.78 11.42 -5.18
C ALA A 187 10.54 12.53 -5.93
N MET A 188 10.06 12.91 -7.10
CA MET A 188 10.60 14.08 -7.79
C MET A 188 10.23 15.34 -7.03
N THR A 189 11.22 16.15 -6.69
CA THR A 189 11.08 17.43 -5.98
C THR A 189 10.89 18.58 -6.94
#